data_a8448fb49428b3be6a52de44698720c7
#
_entry.id   a8448fb49428b3be6a52de44698720c7
#
_cell.length_a   1.000
_cell.length_b   1.000
_cell.length_c   1.000
_cell.angle_alpha   90.00
_cell.angle_beta   90.00
_cell.angle_gamma   90.00
#
_symmetry.space_group_name_H-M   'P 1'
#
loop_
_entity.id
_entity.type
_entity.pdbx_description
1 polymer ?
#
loop_
_entity_poly.entity_id
_entity_poly.type
_entity_poly.pdbx_seq_one_letter_code
_entity_poly.pdbx_strand_id
1 'polypeptide(L)'
;LGINNDSAIVVSDDKGIYSSARVWWLFKAFGYNNVAVLNGGFPAWIKAGYSTETMRLFEGNTGNFTANLQPNMVQFFDDVKKASEHKTHTIIDARSAERYNCKVPEPRAGLRMGTIPNSKNLPFSNLLVDGALKPKVDLEKAFYMVADKNDNIIFSCGSGITACILALGAEISGYKNSSVYDGSWTEWGSLTSSNIHDPEKWSKDELLAYILIYISHLDLNETRKEYEYILTRVDKSVYQRVHDKFKKDTDYQCIQNIIKAVKTHDYYRNDFADLFADIKLMAFADGDFGDLERVLYVHLKKILKDA
;
A
#
# COMPACT_ATOMS: atom_id res chain seq x y z
N LEU A 1 9.17 -0.53 -22.78
CA LEU A 1 10.39 0.24 -22.47
C LEU A 1 11.64 -0.30 -23.19
N GLY A 2 11.60 -1.43 -23.89
CA GLY A 2 12.75 -1.98 -24.59
C GLY A 2 13.91 -2.44 -23.69
N ILE A 3 13.64 -2.77 -22.44
CA ILE A 3 14.66 -3.25 -21.48
C ILE A 3 14.95 -4.73 -21.74
N ASN A 4 16.22 -5.07 -21.89
CA ASN A 4 16.71 -6.43 -22.04
C ASN A 4 17.38 -6.92 -20.75
N ASN A 5 17.59 -8.23 -20.62
CA ASN A 5 18.26 -8.84 -19.47
C ASN A 5 19.72 -8.41 -19.29
N ASP A 6 20.34 -7.82 -20.30
CA ASP A 6 21.71 -7.30 -20.29
C ASP A 6 21.80 -5.77 -20.27
N SER A 7 20.68 -5.04 -20.27
CA SER A 7 20.65 -3.60 -20.25
C SER A 7 21.34 -3.02 -19.01
N ALA A 8 22.12 -1.96 -19.12
CA ALA A 8 22.53 -1.17 -17.97
C ALA A 8 21.48 -0.07 -17.73
N ILE A 9 20.91 -0.03 -16.52
CA ILE A 9 19.85 0.91 -16.17
C ILE A 9 20.37 1.94 -15.19
N VAL A 10 20.17 3.22 -15.50
CA VAL A 10 20.38 4.33 -14.56
C VAL A 10 19.05 5.02 -14.33
N VAL A 11 18.62 5.10 -13.07
CA VAL A 11 17.38 5.76 -12.68
C VAL A 11 17.68 7.12 -12.09
N SER A 12 16.89 8.12 -12.47
CA SER A 12 16.97 9.47 -11.90
C SER A 12 15.56 10.02 -11.63
N ASP A 13 15.48 11.05 -10.82
CA ASP A 13 14.27 11.86 -10.65
C ASP A 13 14.60 13.37 -10.59
N ASP A 14 13.57 14.20 -10.63
CA ASP A 14 13.67 15.66 -10.68
C ASP A 14 13.89 16.32 -9.30
N LYS A 15 13.87 15.54 -8.23
CA LYS A 15 14.02 16.02 -6.84
C LYS A 15 15.37 15.64 -6.21
N GLY A 16 16.23 15.01 -6.98
CA GLY A 16 17.46 14.42 -6.48
C GLY A 16 17.28 12.92 -6.26
N ILE A 17 17.30 12.45 -5.02
CA ILE A 17 16.95 11.07 -4.68
C ILE A 17 15.64 11.07 -3.92
N TYR A 18 14.56 10.64 -4.56
CA TYR A 18 13.24 10.50 -3.96
C TYR A 18 12.52 9.25 -4.49
N SER A 19 11.96 9.30 -5.70
CA SER A 19 11.27 8.18 -6.35
C SER A 19 12.22 7.24 -7.10
N SER A 20 13.39 7.71 -7.50
CA SER A 20 14.41 6.93 -8.20
C SER A 20 14.88 5.72 -7.39
N ALA A 21 15.04 5.87 -6.07
CA ALA A 21 15.36 4.76 -5.18
C ALA A 21 14.27 3.66 -5.18
N ARG A 22 12.99 4.04 -5.34
CA ARG A 22 11.89 3.08 -5.47
C ARG A 22 11.98 2.29 -6.77
N VAL A 23 12.24 2.94 -7.87
CA VAL A 23 12.39 2.26 -9.17
C VAL A 23 13.59 1.31 -9.14
N TRP A 24 14.74 1.76 -8.59
CA TRP A 24 15.91 0.92 -8.37
C TRP A 24 15.56 -0.32 -7.54
N TRP A 25 14.88 -0.13 -6.40
CA TRP A 25 14.48 -1.24 -5.53
C TRP A 25 13.53 -2.22 -6.25
N LEU A 26 12.58 -1.73 -7.05
CA LEU A 26 11.69 -2.60 -7.82
C LEU A 26 12.48 -3.50 -8.79
N PHE A 27 13.45 -2.96 -9.52
CA PHE A 27 14.31 -3.78 -10.37
C PHE A 27 15.04 -4.86 -9.57
N LYS A 28 15.63 -4.51 -8.43
CA LYS A 28 16.30 -5.45 -7.53
C LYS A 28 15.33 -6.50 -7.00
N ALA A 29 14.15 -6.10 -6.55
CA ALA A 29 13.12 -7.00 -6.02
C ALA A 29 12.57 -7.96 -7.09
N PHE A 30 12.65 -7.59 -8.38
CA PHE A 30 12.31 -8.47 -9.49
C PHE A 30 13.55 -9.14 -10.13
N GLY A 31 14.66 -9.22 -9.41
CA GLY A 31 15.82 -10.01 -9.78
C GLY A 31 16.80 -9.32 -10.72
N TYR A 32 16.64 -8.02 -10.97
CA TYR A 32 17.53 -7.28 -11.86
C TYR A 32 18.58 -6.47 -11.11
N ASN A 33 19.85 -6.83 -11.27
CA ASN A 33 20.95 -6.24 -10.49
C ASN A 33 21.75 -5.14 -11.23
N ASN A 34 21.65 -5.07 -12.57
CA ASN A 34 22.41 -4.08 -13.34
C ASN A 34 21.67 -2.74 -13.40
N VAL A 35 21.30 -2.23 -12.24
CA VAL A 35 20.55 -0.97 -12.05
C VAL A 35 21.26 -0.08 -11.03
N ALA A 36 21.38 1.21 -11.34
CA ALA A 36 21.97 2.23 -10.48
C ALA A 36 21.04 3.44 -10.35
N VAL A 37 21.25 4.25 -9.32
CA VAL A 37 20.57 5.54 -9.12
C VAL A 37 21.58 6.66 -9.39
N LEU A 38 21.19 7.65 -10.20
CA LEU A 38 21.98 8.86 -10.40
C LEU A 38 21.96 9.67 -9.10
N ASN A 39 23.10 9.74 -8.41
CA ASN A 39 23.17 10.42 -7.12
C ASN A 39 22.95 11.93 -7.27
N GLY A 40 21.94 12.47 -6.59
CA GLY A 40 21.47 13.84 -6.74
C GLY A 40 20.53 14.08 -7.92
N GLY A 41 20.22 13.02 -8.70
CA GLY A 41 19.22 13.02 -9.77
C GLY A 41 19.44 14.07 -10.85
N PHE A 42 18.37 14.46 -11.52
CA PHE A 42 18.39 15.46 -12.60
C PHE A 42 18.92 16.84 -12.15
N PRO A 43 18.63 17.35 -10.94
CA PRO A 43 19.23 18.61 -10.46
C PRO A 43 20.76 18.59 -10.42
N ALA A 44 21.37 17.48 -9.99
CA ALA A 44 22.82 17.34 -9.96
C ALA A 44 23.41 17.26 -11.39
N TRP A 45 22.72 16.59 -12.31
CA TRP A 45 23.07 16.54 -13.73
C TRP A 45 23.15 17.94 -14.36
N ILE A 46 22.11 18.76 -14.15
CA ILE A 46 22.07 20.15 -14.62
C ILE A 46 23.20 20.99 -14.01
N LYS A 47 23.37 20.87 -12.66
CA LYS A 47 24.42 21.62 -11.94
C LYS A 47 25.83 21.27 -12.43
N ALA A 48 26.05 20.04 -12.89
CA ALA A 48 27.29 19.59 -13.47
C ALA A 48 27.51 20.08 -14.91
N GLY A 49 26.55 20.77 -15.52
CA GLY A 49 26.65 21.34 -16.87
C GLY A 49 26.50 20.33 -18.01
N TYR A 50 25.93 19.14 -17.72
CA TYR A 50 25.69 18.13 -18.75
C TYR A 50 24.51 18.53 -19.65
N SER A 51 24.58 18.11 -20.92
CA SER A 51 23.52 18.35 -21.90
C SER A 51 22.26 17.62 -21.57
N THR A 52 21.14 18.23 -21.94
CA THR A 52 19.78 17.64 -21.78
C THR A 52 19.08 17.62 -23.12
N GLU A 53 18.15 16.72 -23.28
CA GLU A 53 17.24 16.68 -24.41
C GLU A 53 15.79 16.58 -23.95
N THR A 54 14.88 16.91 -24.84
CA THR A 54 13.44 16.71 -24.59
C THR A 54 13.12 15.21 -24.56
N MET A 55 12.31 14.80 -23.59
CA MET A 55 11.84 13.40 -23.50
C MET A 55 11.23 12.96 -24.83
N ARG A 56 11.71 11.85 -25.37
CA ARG A 56 11.13 11.18 -26.52
C ARG A 56 10.40 9.92 -26.08
N LEU A 57 9.28 9.64 -26.72
CA LEU A 57 8.62 8.35 -26.55
C LEU A 57 9.54 7.25 -27.12
N PHE A 58 9.61 6.13 -26.41
CA PHE A 58 10.34 4.97 -26.91
C PHE A 58 9.53 4.33 -28.06
N GLU A 59 10.12 4.31 -29.25
CA GLU A 59 9.51 3.74 -30.48
C GLU A 59 10.15 2.40 -30.89
N GLY A 60 10.97 1.81 -30.01
CA GLY A 60 11.67 0.55 -30.27
C GLY A 60 10.84 -0.69 -29.96
N ASN A 61 11.43 -1.86 -30.21
CA ASN A 61 10.83 -3.15 -29.92
C ASN A 61 10.74 -3.40 -28.41
N THR A 62 9.79 -4.24 -28.00
CA THR A 62 9.71 -4.75 -26.62
C THR A 62 11.00 -5.49 -26.27
N GLY A 63 11.58 -5.20 -25.11
CA GLY A 63 12.75 -5.92 -24.61
C GLY A 63 12.41 -7.32 -24.09
N ASN A 64 13.48 -8.08 -23.80
CA ASN A 64 13.36 -9.47 -23.30
C ASN A 64 13.51 -9.60 -21.78
N PHE A 65 13.40 -8.49 -21.03
CA PHE A 65 13.47 -8.53 -19.57
C PHE A 65 12.42 -9.47 -18.98
N THR A 66 12.87 -10.39 -18.11
CA THR A 66 12.00 -11.32 -17.39
C THR A 66 12.06 -11.02 -15.90
N ALA A 67 10.92 -10.65 -15.33
CA ALA A 67 10.79 -10.36 -13.90
C ALA A 67 10.76 -11.67 -13.10
N ASN A 68 11.60 -11.75 -12.05
CA ASN A 68 11.64 -12.85 -11.09
C ASN A 68 11.65 -12.30 -9.67
N LEU A 69 10.49 -12.34 -9.00
CA LEU A 69 10.33 -11.79 -7.66
C LEU A 69 11.32 -12.45 -6.67
N GLN A 70 12.02 -11.62 -5.92
CA GLN A 70 12.90 -12.01 -4.82
C GLN A 70 12.14 -11.87 -3.49
N PRO A 71 11.56 -12.96 -2.93
CA PRO A 71 10.67 -12.88 -1.77
C PRO A 71 11.33 -12.28 -0.53
N ASN A 72 12.63 -12.44 -0.39
CA ASN A 72 13.41 -11.90 0.72
C ASN A 72 13.59 -10.37 0.68
N MET A 73 13.25 -9.72 -0.41
CA MET A 73 13.35 -8.26 -0.57
C MET A 73 12.04 -7.54 -0.29
N VAL A 74 10.91 -8.25 -0.26
CA VAL A 74 9.56 -7.69 -0.09
C VAL A 74 8.94 -8.28 1.16
N GLN A 75 8.33 -7.44 1.99
CA GLN A 75 7.56 -7.87 3.15
C GLN A 75 6.11 -7.42 3.02
N PHE A 76 5.19 -8.26 3.42
CA PHE A 76 3.77 -8.00 3.46
C PHE A 76 3.28 -7.79 4.89
N PHE A 77 2.05 -7.33 5.07
CA PHE A 77 1.48 -6.98 6.37
C PHE A 77 1.68 -8.08 7.44
N ASP A 78 1.35 -9.33 7.10
CA ASP A 78 1.44 -10.44 8.06
C ASP A 78 2.89 -10.76 8.48
N ASP A 79 3.85 -10.61 7.56
CA ASP A 79 5.27 -10.79 7.85
C ASP A 79 5.77 -9.72 8.80
N VAL A 80 5.41 -8.46 8.54
CA VAL A 80 5.78 -7.32 9.38
C VAL A 80 5.09 -7.39 10.74
N LYS A 81 3.85 -7.84 10.80
CA LYS A 81 3.13 -8.07 12.05
C LYS A 81 3.84 -9.09 12.92
N LYS A 82 4.17 -10.26 12.36
CA LYS A 82 4.95 -11.30 13.05
C LYS A 82 6.32 -10.78 13.48
N ALA A 83 7.03 -10.08 12.58
CA ALA A 83 8.34 -9.49 12.88
C ALA A 83 8.29 -8.48 14.02
N SER A 84 7.26 -7.65 14.07
CA SER A 84 7.03 -6.67 15.14
C SER A 84 6.71 -7.35 16.48
N GLU A 85 5.80 -8.34 16.47
CA GLU A 85 5.39 -9.06 17.70
C GLU A 85 6.54 -9.88 18.29
N HIS A 86 7.27 -10.62 17.46
CA HIS A 86 8.34 -11.52 17.90
C HIS A 86 9.74 -10.91 17.89
N LYS A 87 9.88 -9.64 17.45
CA LYS A 87 11.16 -8.91 17.36
C LYS A 87 12.24 -9.66 16.56
N THR A 88 11.83 -10.34 15.50
CA THR A 88 12.74 -11.12 14.63
C THR A 88 13.51 -10.26 13.64
N HIS A 89 13.05 -9.02 13.42
CA HIS A 89 13.66 -8.03 12.53
C HIS A 89 13.74 -6.67 13.22
N THR A 90 14.73 -5.89 12.85
CA THR A 90 14.78 -4.46 13.16
C THR A 90 13.95 -3.71 12.13
N ILE A 91 12.78 -3.20 12.55
CA ILE A 91 11.90 -2.41 11.69
C ILE A 91 12.32 -0.93 11.77
N ILE A 92 12.59 -0.30 10.62
CA ILE A 92 13.05 1.10 10.54
C ILE A 92 12.10 1.91 9.67
N ASP A 93 11.53 2.96 10.26
CA ASP A 93 10.58 3.87 9.63
C ASP A 93 11.30 5.11 9.07
N ALA A 94 11.16 5.35 7.77
CA ALA A 94 11.79 6.46 7.03
C ALA A 94 11.03 7.79 7.11
N ARG A 95 9.85 7.84 7.73
CA ARG A 95 9.08 9.09 7.88
C ARG A 95 9.83 10.10 8.73
N SER A 96 9.43 11.38 8.63
CA SER A 96 9.97 12.41 9.51
C SER A 96 9.73 12.07 10.98
N ALA A 97 10.59 12.57 11.86
CA ALA A 97 10.48 12.33 13.30
C ALA A 97 9.14 12.85 13.87
N GLU A 98 8.60 13.95 13.32
CA GLU A 98 7.31 14.50 13.74
C GLU A 98 6.16 13.54 13.42
N ARG A 99 6.15 12.96 12.22
CA ARG A 99 5.14 11.96 11.83
C ARG A 99 5.28 10.68 12.65
N TYR A 100 6.49 10.17 12.77
CA TYR A 100 6.79 8.97 13.55
C TYR A 100 6.37 9.13 15.02
N ASN A 101 6.66 10.29 15.65
CA ASN A 101 6.31 10.58 17.03
C ASN A 101 4.87 11.13 17.20
N CYS A 102 4.02 11.04 16.19
CA CYS A 102 2.62 11.49 16.24
C CYS A 102 2.44 12.99 16.60
N LYS A 103 3.41 13.84 16.24
CA LYS A 103 3.36 15.29 16.49
C LYS A 103 2.62 16.05 15.39
N VAL A 104 2.49 15.46 14.21
CA VAL A 104 1.77 16.01 13.06
C VAL A 104 0.90 14.94 12.43
N PRO A 105 -0.25 15.31 11.83
CA PRO A 105 -1.12 14.35 11.16
C PRO A 105 -0.45 13.73 9.93
N GLU A 106 -0.95 12.55 9.52
CA GLU A 106 -0.53 11.94 8.27
C GLU A 106 -1.05 12.78 7.07
N PRO A 107 -0.27 12.89 5.98
CA PRO A 107 -0.69 13.67 4.80
C PRO A 107 -1.94 13.13 4.10
N ARG A 108 -2.22 11.84 4.24
CA ARG A 108 -3.43 11.22 3.65
C ARG A 108 -4.61 11.37 4.60
N ALA A 109 -5.71 11.90 4.07
CA ALA A 109 -6.95 12.04 4.81
C ALA A 109 -7.42 10.66 5.34
N GLY A 110 -7.92 10.64 6.58
CA GLY A 110 -8.43 9.41 7.21
C GLY A 110 -7.37 8.44 7.75
N LEU A 111 -6.09 8.64 7.44
CA LEU A 111 -5.03 7.78 7.98
C LEU A 111 -4.65 8.25 9.38
N ARG A 112 -4.74 7.34 10.35
CA ARG A 112 -4.38 7.65 11.74
C ARG A 112 -2.88 7.96 11.91
N MET A 113 -2.54 8.73 12.93
CA MET A 113 -1.17 8.83 13.44
C MET A 113 -0.77 7.54 14.16
N GLY A 114 0.52 7.26 14.22
CA GLY A 114 1.07 6.08 14.91
C GLY A 114 2.37 5.59 14.31
N THR A 115 2.84 4.45 14.85
CA THR A 115 4.03 3.74 14.40
C THR A 115 3.78 2.23 14.40
N ILE A 116 4.54 1.48 13.63
CA ILE A 116 4.60 0.02 13.78
C ILE A 116 5.24 -0.27 15.15
N PRO A 117 4.62 -1.10 16.00
CA PRO A 117 5.20 -1.42 17.30
C PRO A 117 6.62 -1.97 17.18
N ASN A 118 7.48 -1.63 18.14
CA ASN A 118 8.90 -2.02 18.16
C ASN A 118 9.76 -1.52 16.98
N SER A 119 9.24 -0.60 16.14
CA SER A 119 10.05 0.05 15.12
C SER A 119 10.96 1.14 15.69
N LYS A 120 11.99 1.48 14.93
CA LYS A 120 12.89 2.61 15.16
C LYS A 120 12.71 3.64 14.04
N ASN A 121 13.07 4.90 14.28
CA ASN A 121 12.96 5.92 13.26
C ASN A 121 14.33 6.35 12.73
N LEU A 122 14.49 6.33 11.43
CA LEU A 122 15.58 6.96 10.69
C LEU A 122 14.99 7.76 9.55
N PRO A 123 14.69 9.04 9.72
CA PRO A 123 14.16 9.88 8.66
C PRO A 123 15.03 9.80 7.40
N PHE A 124 14.43 9.56 6.24
CA PHE A 124 15.19 9.45 4.99
C PHE A 124 16.02 10.71 4.69
N SER A 125 15.56 11.89 5.12
CA SER A 125 16.28 13.14 5.00
C SER A 125 17.64 13.13 5.71
N ASN A 126 17.81 12.30 6.73
CA ASN A 126 19.09 12.16 7.44
C ASN A 126 20.17 11.49 6.58
N LEU A 127 19.79 10.80 5.52
CA LEU A 127 20.71 10.18 4.58
C LEU A 127 21.09 11.10 3.41
N LEU A 128 20.43 12.25 3.28
CA LEU A 128 20.56 13.15 2.14
C LEU A 128 21.24 14.47 2.52
N VAL A 129 21.92 15.06 1.55
CA VAL A 129 22.40 16.43 1.55
C VAL A 129 22.21 16.99 0.13
N ASP A 130 21.54 18.12 0.00
CA ASP A 130 21.26 18.78 -1.29
C ASP A 130 20.65 17.84 -2.34
N GLY A 131 19.76 16.94 -1.90
CA GLY A 131 19.10 15.96 -2.77
C GLY A 131 19.96 14.75 -3.17
N ALA A 132 21.20 14.66 -2.72
CA ALA A 132 22.10 13.53 -2.96
C ALA A 132 22.30 12.70 -1.68
N LEU A 133 22.64 11.41 -1.82
CA LEU A 133 23.07 10.61 -0.69
C LEU A 133 24.39 11.14 -0.11
N LYS A 134 24.46 11.16 1.20
CA LYS A 134 25.68 11.45 1.95
C LYS A 134 26.80 10.45 1.62
N PRO A 135 28.07 10.82 1.89
CA PRO A 135 29.18 9.89 1.77
C PRO A 135 28.94 8.59 2.58
N LYS A 136 29.47 7.47 2.10
CA LYS A 136 29.27 6.14 2.70
C LYS A 136 29.52 6.11 4.21
N VAL A 137 30.58 6.79 4.66
CA VAL A 137 30.94 6.82 6.09
C VAL A 137 29.85 7.47 6.97
N ASP A 138 29.13 8.46 6.43
CA ASP A 138 28.05 9.15 7.15
C ASP A 138 26.75 8.34 7.10
N LEU A 139 26.50 7.63 6.00
CA LEU A 139 25.42 6.63 5.91
C LEU A 139 25.64 5.52 6.94
N GLU A 140 26.85 4.98 7.03
CA GLU A 140 27.20 3.93 8.00
C GLU A 140 26.97 4.38 9.44
N LYS A 141 27.36 5.63 9.78
CA LYS A 141 27.07 6.21 11.10
C LYS A 141 25.57 6.30 11.38
N ALA A 142 24.78 6.77 10.39
CA ALA A 142 23.34 6.89 10.55
C ALA A 142 22.67 5.54 10.80
N PHE A 143 23.04 4.50 10.06
CA PHE A 143 22.50 3.15 10.26
C PHE A 143 22.96 2.51 11.56
N TYR A 144 24.21 2.70 11.98
CA TYR A 144 24.76 2.15 13.23
C TYR A 144 23.96 2.56 14.47
N MET A 145 23.33 3.73 14.43
CA MET A 145 22.47 4.23 15.51
C MET A 145 21.15 3.44 15.67
N VAL A 146 20.74 2.70 14.65
CA VAL A 146 19.42 2.05 14.64
C VAL A 146 19.48 0.54 14.37
N ALA A 147 20.56 0.01 13.80
CA ALA A 147 20.70 -1.41 13.48
C ALA A 147 22.15 -1.87 13.47
N ASP A 148 22.35 -3.13 13.81
CA ASP A 148 23.63 -3.82 13.62
C ASP A 148 23.76 -4.34 12.17
N LYS A 149 25.01 -4.54 11.70
CA LYS A 149 25.31 -4.97 10.32
C LYS A 149 24.67 -6.31 9.94
N ASN A 150 24.45 -7.16 10.92
CA ASN A 150 23.93 -8.51 10.72
C ASN A 150 22.42 -8.62 10.98
N ASP A 151 21.78 -7.52 11.37
CA ASP A 151 20.35 -7.52 11.61
C ASP A 151 19.58 -7.84 10.33
N ASN A 152 18.49 -8.58 10.49
CA ASN A 152 17.45 -8.64 9.46
C ASN A 152 16.62 -7.35 9.56
N ILE A 153 16.62 -6.55 8.52
CA ILE A 153 16.02 -5.21 8.54
C ILE A 153 14.78 -5.18 7.65
N ILE A 154 13.72 -4.55 8.16
CA ILE A 154 12.54 -4.20 7.37
C ILE A 154 12.43 -2.68 7.32
N PHE A 155 12.50 -2.09 6.14
CA PHE A 155 12.26 -0.66 5.94
C PHE A 155 10.78 -0.40 5.69
N SER A 156 10.24 0.62 6.36
CA SER A 156 8.89 1.12 6.19
C SER A 156 8.90 2.64 6.05
N CYS A 157 7.82 3.21 5.56
CA CYS A 157 7.60 4.67 5.54
C CYS A 157 6.11 5.03 5.54
N GLY A 158 5.68 6.01 4.75
CA GLY A 158 4.26 6.31 4.52
C GLY A 158 3.61 5.36 3.52
N SER A 159 4.26 5.10 2.37
CA SER A 159 3.71 4.37 1.22
C SER A 159 4.76 3.63 0.39
N GLY A 160 5.82 3.14 1.02
CA GLY A 160 6.86 2.34 0.37
C GLY A 160 7.88 3.14 -0.48
N ILE A 161 7.72 4.45 -0.66
CA ILE A 161 8.62 5.25 -1.52
C ILE A 161 9.93 5.58 -0.80
N THR A 162 9.86 6.29 0.31
CA THR A 162 11.07 6.75 1.04
C THR A 162 11.75 5.63 1.83
N ALA A 163 11.08 4.53 2.11
CA ALA A 163 11.68 3.30 2.61
C ALA A 163 12.77 2.75 1.67
N CYS A 164 12.58 2.91 0.36
CA CYS A 164 13.56 2.50 -0.65
C CYS A 164 14.83 3.38 -0.63
N ILE A 165 14.76 4.63 -0.14
CA ILE A 165 15.95 5.47 0.09
C ILE A 165 16.81 4.85 1.21
N LEU A 166 16.16 4.37 2.28
CA LEU A 166 16.87 3.64 3.34
C LEU A 166 17.48 2.34 2.81
N ALA A 167 16.72 1.59 1.99
CA ALA A 167 17.24 0.35 1.38
C ALA A 167 18.48 0.61 0.51
N LEU A 168 18.46 1.65 -0.31
CA LEU A 168 19.61 2.06 -1.13
C LEU A 168 20.81 2.48 -0.25
N GLY A 169 20.58 3.30 0.78
CA GLY A 169 21.61 3.72 1.71
C GLY A 169 22.20 2.55 2.51
N ALA A 170 21.39 1.59 2.89
CA ALA A 170 21.80 0.37 3.58
C ALA A 170 22.68 -0.52 2.69
N GLU A 171 22.31 -0.72 1.42
CA GLU A 171 23.13 -1.49 0.46
C GLU A 171 24.50 -0.84 0.27
N ILE A 172 24.56 0.49 0.08
CA ILE A 172 25.83 1.25 -0.02
C ILE A 172 26.64 1.11 1.26
N SER A 173 26.00 1.09 2.40
CA SER A 173 26.62 0.92 3.72
C SER A 173 27.01 -0.54 4.02
N GLY A 174 26.69 -1.51 3.14
CA GLY A 174 27.08 -2.91 3.27
C GLY A 174 26.17 -3.75 4.17
N TYR A 175 24.94 -3.31 4.44
CA TYR A 175 23.89 -4.13 5.04
C TYR A 175 23.33 -5.08 3.98
N LYS A 176 23.29 -6.38 4.26
CA LYS A 176 22.92 -7.41 3.26
C LYS A 176 21.52 -7.98 3.45
N ASN A 177 21.01 -7.95 4.68
CA ASN A 177 19.75 -8.59 5.05
C ASN A 177 18.67 -7.51 5.21
N SER A 178 18.29 -6.86 4.13
CA SER A 178 17.27 -5.81 4.17
C SER A 178 16.15 -6.06 3.19
N SER A 179 14.94 -5.70 3.59
CA SER A 179 13.72 -5.80 2.83
C SER A 179 12.88 -4.53 3.01
N VAL A 180 11.87 -4.36 2.17
CA VAL A 180 10.94 -3.22 2.25
C VAL A 180 9.53 -3.74 2.48
N TYR A 181 8.85 -3.19 3.46
CA TYR A 181 7.42 -3.32 3.64
C TYR A 181 6.72 -2.32 2.71
N ASP A 182 6.23 -2.83 1.58
CA ASP A 182 5.68 -2.00 0.51
C ASP A 182 4.43 -1.23 0.92
N GLY A 183 3.48 -1.87 1.60
CA GLY A 183 2.27 -1.25 2.13
C GLY A 183 2.54 -0.15 3.16
N SER A 184 3.61 -0.28 3.92
CA SER A 184 4.10 0.74 4.88
C SER A 184 3.01 1.20 5.87
N TRP A 185 3.13 2.45 6.37
CA TRP A 185 2.15 3.00 7.32
C TRP A 185 0.75 3.13 6.73
N THR A 186 0.64 3.37 5.41
CA THR A 186 -0.68 3.45 4.76
C THR A 186 -1.48 2.16 4.95
N GLU A 187 -0.85 1.01 4.75
CA GLU A 187 -1.50 -0.29 4.99
C GLU A 187 -1.61 -0.58 6.48
N TRP A 188 -0.51 -0.49 7.22
CA TRP A 188 -0.50 -0.79 8.66
C TRP A 188 -1.48 0.07 9.45
N GLY A 189 -1.42 1.39 9.26
CA GLY A 189 -2.30 2.34 9.96
C GLY A 189 -3.77 2.13 9.65
N SER A 190 -4.08 1.72 8.42
CA SER A 190 -5.44 1.38 8.01
C SER A 190 -5.93 0.07 8.63
N LEU A 191 -5.14 -0.99 8.55
CA LEU A 191 -5.52 -2.33 9.04
C LEU A 191 -5.55 -2.43 10.57
N THR A 192 -4.75 -1.62 11.27
CA THR A 192 -4.67 -1.64 12.74
C THR A 192 -5.40 -0.47 13.41
N SER A 193 -6.26 0.22 12.69
CA SER A 193 -7.05 1.34 13.23
C SER A 193 -8.08 0.83 14.25
N SER A 194 -8.01 1.35 15.48
CA SER A 194 -8.99 1.07 16.54
C SER A 194 -10.32 1.82 16.37
N ASN A 195 -10.43 2.73 15.41
CA ASN A 195 -11.61 3.56 15.14
C ASN A 195 -12.56 2.97 14.09
N ILE A 196 -12.27 1.78 13.58
CA ILE A 196 -13.20 1.06 12.74
C ILE A 196 -14.26 0.47 13.67
N HIS A 197 -15.52 0.77 13.45
CA HIS A 197 -16.60 0.02 14.09
C HIS A 197 -16.32 -1.47 13.85
N ASP A 198 -16.20 -2.21 14.92
CA ASP A 198 -15.80 -3.61 14.88
C ASP A 198 -16.82 -4.41 14.05
N PRO A 199 -16.46 -4.91 12.86
CA PRO A 199 -17.39 -5.65 12.00
C PRO A 199 -17.97 -6.88 12.69
N GLU A 200 -17.31 -7.40 13.74
CA GLU A 200 -17.78 -8.51 14.54
C GLU A 200 -19.05 -8.17 15.37
N LYS A 201 -19.37 -6.89 15.49
CA LYS A 201 -20.55 -6.40 16.22
C LYS A 201 -21.66 -5.90 15.31
N TRP A 202 -21.53 -6.05 14.01
CA TRP A 202 -22.56 -5.59 13.08
C TRP A 202 -23.83 -6.43 13.19
N SER A 203 -24.98 -5.78 13.15
CA SER A 203 -26.25 -6.48 12.92
C SER A 203 -26.32 -7.02 11.49
N LYS A 204 -27.28 -7.93 11.23
CA LYS A 204 -27.56 -8.43 9.87
C LYS A 204 -27.81 -7.27 8.89
N ASP A 205 -28.61 -6.28 9.31
CA ASP A 205 -28.98 -5.14 8.49
C ASP A 205 -27.77 -4.21 8.23
N GLU A 206 -26.88 -4.05 9.21
CA GLU A 206 -25.64 -3.28 9.03
C GLU A 206 -24.70 -3.97 8.04
N LEU A 207 -24.55 -5.29 8.12
CA LEU A 207 -23.76 -6.06 7.17
C LEU A 207 -24.37 -6.00 5.76
N LEU A 208 -25.68 -6.19 5.64
CA LEU A 208 -26.39 -6.10 4.36
C LEU A 208 -26.25 -4.71 3.76
N ALA A 209 -26.51 -3.65 4.53
CA ALA A 209 -26.34 -2.27 4.07
C ALA A 209 -24.91 -2.00 3.59
N TYR A 210 -23.90 -2.46 4.34
CA TYR A 210 -22.50 -2.24 3.98
C TYR A 210 -22.13 -2.93 2.66
N ILE A 211 -22.59 -4.15 2.45
CA ILE A 211 -22.35 -4.89 1.20
C ILE A 211 -23.04 -4.19 0.01
N LEU A 212 -24.30 -3.80 0.16
CA LEU A 212 -25.06 -3.15 -0.91
C LEU A 212 -24.46 -1.78 -1.27
N ILE A 213 -24.09 -0.97 -0.27
CA ILE A 213 -23.40 0.31 -0.48
C ILE A 213 -22.05 0.10 -1.17
N TYR A 214 -21.28 -0.91 -0.78
CA TYR A 214 -19.99 -1.20 -1.42
C TYR A 214 -20.16 -1.52 -2.91
N ILE A 215 -21.20 -2.26 -3.27
CA ILE A 215 -21.46 -2.65 -4.67
C ILE A 215 -21.96 -1.45 -5.48
N SER A 216 -22.86 -0.63 -4.94
CA SER A 216 -23.37 0.56 -5.61
C SER A 216 -22.33 1.65 -5.87
N HIS A 217 -21.15 1.59 -5.21
CA HIS A 217 -20.09 2.57 -5.40
C HIS A 217 -18.96 2.11 -6.34
N LEU A 218 -19.10 0.97 -7.00
CA LEU A 218 -18.05 0.44 -7.87
C LEU A 218 -17.83 1.25 -9.14
N ASP A 219 -18.88 1.84 -9.67
CA ASP A 219 -18.84 2.74 -10.83
C ASP A 219 -18.65 4.21 -10.44
N LEU A 220 -18.30 4.47 -9.17
CA LEU A 220 -18.08 5.78 -8.57
C LEU A 220 -19.33 6.64 -8.34
N ASN A 221 -20.53 6.13 -8.61
CA ASN A 221 -21.77 6.90 -8.46
C ASN A 221 -22.93 5.99 -8.00
N GLU A 222 -23.27 6.03 -6.71
CA GLU A 222 -24.53 5.45 -6.24
C GLU A 222 -25.70 6.14 -6.96
N THR A 223 -26.46 5.39 -7.72
CA THR A 223 -27.63 5.91 -8.39
C THR A 223 -28.80 6.11 -7.40
N ARG A 224 -29.74 7.01 -7.75
CA ARG A 224 -30.95 7.23 -6.93
C ARG A 224 -31.76 5.94 -6.78
N LYS A 225 -31.81 5.10 -7.80
CA LYS A 225 -32.58 3.83 -7.78
C LYS A 225 -31.94 2.78 -6.88
N GLU A 226 -30.62 2.66 -6.89
CA GLU A 226 -29.87 1.79 -5.97
C GLU A 226 -30.06 2.23 -4.51
N TYR A 227 -29.93 3.53 -4.24
CA TYR A 227 -30.22 4.09 -2.92
C TYR A 227 -31.64 3.78 -2.48
N GLU A 228 -32.67 4.01 -3.33
CA GLU A 228 -34.07 3.70 -3.04
C GLU A 228 -34.25 2.19 -2.78
N TYR A 229 -33.58 1.31 -3.56
CA TYR A 229 -33.59 -0.12 -3.33
C TYR A 229 -33.00 -0.48 -1.96
N ILE A 230 -31.83 0.03 -1.59
CA ILE A 230 -31.20 -0.24 -0.30
C ILE A 230 -32.16 0.12 0.86
N LEU A 231 -32.86 1.24 0.75
CA LEU A 231 -33.86 1.67 1.73
C LEU A 231 -35.12 0.78 1.80
N THR A 232 -35.36 -0.09 0.81
CA THR A 232 -36.40 -1.13 0.94
C THR A 232 -35.94 -2.33 1.79
N ARG A 233 -34.62 -2.48 1.98
CA ARG A 233 -34.01 -3.63 2.67
C ARG A 233 -33.57 -3.30 4.10
N VAL A 234 -33.21 -2.04 4.38
CA VAL A 234 -32.73 -1.61 5.69
C VAL A 234 -33.33 -0.25 6.06
N ASP A 235 -33.45 0.01 7.36
CA ASP A 235 -33.93 1.31 7.84
C ASP A 235 -32.99 2.45 7.44
N LYS A 236 -33.55 3.62 7.16
CA LYS A 236 -32.78 4.83 6.80
C LYS A 236 -31.70 5.19 7.83
N SER A 237 -31.96 4.96 9.12
CA SER A 237 -31.00 5.22 10.19
C SER A 237 -29.80 4.25 10.15
N VAL A 238 -30.05 3.00 9.76
CA VAL A 238 -29.00 1.98 9.54
C VAL A 238 -28.17 2.38 8.32
N TYR A 239 -28.83 2.68 7.18
CA TYR A 239 -28.14 3.15 5.98
C TYR A 239 -27.22 4.33 6.29
N GLN A 240 -27.73 5.39 6.93
CA GLN A 240 -26.96 6.60 7.20
C GLN A 240 -25.69 6.30 8.02
N ARG A 241 -25.84 5.53 9.10
CA ARG A 241 -24.73 5.15 9.99
C ARG A 241 -23.68 4.32 9.26
N VAL A 242 -24.12 3.37 8.44
CA VAL A 242 -23.25 2.48 7.68
C VAL A 242 -22.54 3.25 6.55
N HIS A 243 -23.26 4.12 5.84
CA HIS A 243 -22.70 4.94 4.76
C HIS A 243 -21.64 5.95 5.26
N ASP A 244 -21.86 6.54 6.47
CA ASP A 244 -20.85 7.43 7.09
C ASP A 244 -19.58 6.67 7.48
N LYS A 245 -19.67 5.39 7.77
CA LYS A 245 -18.53 4.51 7.97
C LYS A 245 -17.88 4.14 6.65
N PHE A 246 -18.65 3.69 5.68
CA PHE A 246 -18.20 3.29 4.36
C PHE A 246 -17.34 4.37 3.68
N LYS A 247 -17.77 5.64 3.74
CA LYS A 247 -17.01 6.78 3.18
C LYS A 247 -15.60 6.97 3.75
N LYS A 248 -15.31 6.35 4.90
CA LYS A 248 -14.00 6.45 5.57
C LYS A 248 -13.12 5.24 5.29
N ASP A 249 -13.69 4.17 4.73
CA ASP A 249 -13.01 2.92 4.47
C ASP A 249 -12.42 2.95 3.03
N THR A 250 -11.26 2.34 2.84
CA THR A 250 -10.70 2.07 1.52
C THR A 250 -11.31 0.80 0.95
N ASP A 251 -11.23 0.56 -0.37
CA ASP A 251 -11.75 -0.65 -1.02
C ASP A 251 -11.24 -1.94 -0.34
N TYR A 252 -9.97 -1.96 0.01
CA TYR A 252 -9.39 -3.09 0.73
C TYR A 252 -10.04 -3.28 2.11
N GLN A 253 -10.24 -2.20 2.86
CA GLN A 253 -10.91 -2.23 4.15
C GLN A 253 -12.36 -2.69 4.02
N CYS A 254 -13.05 -2.27 2.97
CA CYS A 254 -14.43 -2.69 2.71
C CYS A 254 -14.51 -4.21 2.58
N ILE A 255 -13.66 -4.82 1.75
CA ILE A 255 -13.60 -6.27 1.57
C ILE A 255 -13.26 -6.98 2.89
N GLN A 256 -12.24 -6.51 3.62
CA GLN A 256 -11.83 -7.13 4.89
C GLN A 256 -12.91 -7.03 5.96
N ASN A 257 -13.63 -5.90 6.05
CA ASN A 257 -14.75 -5.73 6.96
C ASN A 257 -15.90 -6.70 6.65
N ILE A 258 -16.22 -6.87 5.37
CA ILE A 258 -17.24 -7.83 4.92
C ILE A 258 -16.85 -9.26 5.30
N ILE A 259 -15.61 -9.68 4.97
CA ILE A 259 -15.10 -11.02 5.30
C ILE A 259 -15.14 -11.26 6.82
N LYS A 260 -14.69 -10.29 7.60
CA LYS A 260 -14.66 -10.40 9.07
C LYS A 260 -16.06 -10.52 9.65
N ALA A 261 -17.00 -9.70 9.21
CA ALA A 261 -18.39 -9.75 9.65
C ALA A 261 -19.06 -11.07 9.27
N VAL A 262 -18.85 -11.55 8.03
CA VAL A 262 -19.43 -12.83 7.58
C VAL A 262 -18.87 -14.03 8.36
N LYS A 263 -17.56 -14.01 8.70
CA LYS A 263 -16.95 -15.08 9.52
C LYS A 263 -17.48 -15.13 10.95
N THR A 264 -17.77 -13.97 11.51
CA THR A 264 -18.20 -13.87 12.92
C THR A 264 -19.68 -14.13 13.08
N HIS A 265 -20.48 -13.77 12.08
CA HIS A 265 -21.93 -13.87 12.15
C HIS A 265 -22.47 -15.02 11.31
N ASP A 266 -23.39 -15.83 11.88
CA ASP A 266 -24.05 -16.93 11.18
C ASP A 266 -25.18 -16.45 10.24
N TYR A 267 -25.30 -15.16 9.98
CA TYR A 267 -26.40 -14.57 9.20
C TYR A 267 -26.55 -15.18 7.80
N TYR A 268 -25.44 -15.60 7.18
CA TYR A 268 -25.42 -16.15 5.83
C TYR A 268 -24.66 -17.48 5.75
N ARG A 269 -24.30 -18.11 6.87
CA ARG A 269 -23.39 -19.27 6.92
C ARG A 269 -23.93 -20.50 6.20
N ASN A 270 -25.26 -20.68 6.19
CA ASN A 270 -25.88 -21.84 5.58
C ASN A 270 -26.47 -21.55 4.19
N ASP A 271 -26.74 -20.31 3.85
CA ASP A 271 -27.28 -19.93 2.56
C ASP A 271 -27.02 -18.46 2.22
N PHE A 272 -26.13 -18.22 1.27
CA PHE A 272 -25.89 -16.91 0.70
C PHE A 272 -26.92 -16.52 -0.37
N ALA A 273 -27.91 -17.35 -0.66
CA ALA A 273 -28.84 -17.15 -1.78
C ALA A 273 -29.58 -15.82 -1.65
N ASP A 274 -30.09 -15.50 -0.45
CA ASP A 274 -30.82 -14.26 -0.20
C ASP A 274 -29.90 -13.03 -0.40
N LEU A 275 -28.68 -13.07 0.16
CA LEU A 275 -27.71 -11.99 -0.02
C LEU A 275 -27.38 -11.76 -1.49
N PHE A 276 -27.11 -12.84 -2.23
CA PHE A 276 -26.79 -12.73 -3.65
C PHE A 276 -27.99 -12.36 -4.52
N ALA A 277 -29.23 -12.69 -4.08
CA ALA A 277 -30.44 -12.20 -4.70
C ALA A 277 -30.59 -10.68 -4.51
N ASP A 278 -30.37 -10.16 -3.28
CA ASP A 278 -30.42 -8.73 -2.98
C ASP A 278 -29.37 -7.94 -3.79
N ILE A 279 -28.15 -8.44 -3.86
CA ILE A 279 -27.09 -7.84 -4.68
C ILE A 279 -27.51 -7.72 -6.15
N LYS A 280 -28.06 -8.79 -6.72
CA LYS A 280 -28.52 -8.78 -8.11
C LYS A 280 -29.69 -7.82 -8.33
N LEU A 281 -30.67 -7.84 -7.43
CA LEU A 281 -31.85 -6.96 -7.56
C LEU A 281 -31.47 -5.49 -7.45
N MET A 282 -30.51 -5.17 -6.59
CA MET A 282 -29.99 -3.80 -6.50
C MET A 282 -29.26 -3.38 -7.78
N ALA A 283 -28.32 -4.21 -8.25
CA ALA A 283 -27.54 -3.94 -9.45
C ALA A 283 -28.40 -3.85 -10.72
N PHE A 284 -29.58 -4.50 -10.74
CA PHE A 284 -30.55 -4.33 -11.82
C PHE A 284 -31.54 -3.17 -11.60
N ALA A 285 -31.47 -2.43 -10.50
CA ALA A 285 -32.44 -1.38 -10.19
C ALA A 285 -32.39 -0.23 -11.19
N ASP A 286 -31.25 0.07 -11.76
CA ASP A 286 -31.07 1.09 -12.81
C ASP A 286 -31.29 0.55 -14.23
N GLY A 287 -31.40 -0.78 -14.41
CA GLY A 287 -31.74 -1.47 -15.66
C GLY A 287 -30.56 -2.13 -16.36
N ASP A 288 -29.34 -2.04 -15.82
CA ASP A 288 -28.16 -2.72 -16.37
C ASP A 288 -27.31 -3.30 -15.21
N PHE A 289 -26.82 -4.50 -15.42
CA PHE A 289 -25.83 -5.14 -14.54
C PHE A 289 -24.45 -4.98 -15.17
N GLY A 290 -23.76 -3.93 -14.77
CA GLY A 290 -22.48 -3.53 -15.35
C GLY A 290 -21.39 -4.62 -15.26
N ASP A 291 -20.37 -4.54 -16.11
CA ASP A 291 -19.28 -5.52 -16.14
C ASP A 291 -18.48 -5.52 -14.83
N LEU A 292 -18.28 -4.37 -14.19
CA LEU A 292 -17.59 -4.25 -12.89
C LEU A 292 -18.39 -4.91 -11.77
N GLU A 293 -19.70 -4.70 -11.73
CA GLU A 293 -20.60 -5.32 -10.75
C GLU A 293 -20.63 -6.84 -10.91
N ARG A 294 -20.63 -7.34 -12.16
CA ARG A 294 -20.55 -8.78 -12.45
C ARG A 294 -19.23 -9.40 -11.95
N VAL A 295 -18.12 -8.73 -12.20
CA VAL A 295 -16.78 -9.19 -11.75
C VAL A 295 -16.75 -9.24 -10.24
N LEU A 296 -17.22 -8.19 -9.55
CA LEU A 296 -17.23 -8.16 -8.09
C LEU A 296 -18.21 -9.18 -7.50
N TYR A 297 -19.39 -9.31 -8.08
CA TYR A 297 -20.36 -10.34 -7.66
C TYR A 297 -19.74 -11.74 -7.68
N VAL A 298 -19.02 -12.09 -8.75
CA VAL A 298 -18.32 -13.38 -8.86
C VAL A 298 -17.19 -13.48 -7.84
N HIS A 299 -16.47 -12.38 -7.62
CA HIS A 299 -15.35 -12.32 -6.67
C HIS A 299 -15.83 -12.45 -5.22
N LEU A 300 -16.87 -11.71 -4.83
CA LEU A 300 -17.50 -11.83 -3.51
C LEU A 300 -18.05 -13.24 -3.28
N LYS A 301 -18.69 -13.82 -4.30
CA LYS A 301 -19.22 -15.18 -4.22
C LYS A 301 -18.13 -16.22 -3.95
N LYS A 302 -16.95 -16.04 -4.52
CA LYS A 302 -15.79 -16.89 -4.26
C LYS A 302 -15.24 -16.65 -2.84
N ILE A 303 -14.96 -15.41 -2.49
CA ILE A 303 -14.40 -15.05 -1.17
C ILE A 303 -15.31 -15.51 -0.03
N LEU A 304 -16.64 -15.29 -0.14
CA LEU A 304 -17.59 -15.63 0.91
C LEU A 304 -17.87 -17.13 1.03
N LYS A 305 -17.64 -17.91 -0.05
CA LYS A 305 -17.69 -19.37 0.02
C LYS A 305 -16.46 -20.00 0.64
N ASP A 306 -15.31 -19.33 0.50
CA ASP A 306 -14.02 -19.78 1.02
C ASP A 306 -13.76 -19.25 2.44
N ALA A 307 -14.64 -18.38 2.97
CA ALA A 307 -14.57 -17.77 4.29
C ALA A 307 -15.24 -18.61 5.38
#